data_de66171891c454b7e724b1633bce299a
#
_entry.id   de66171891c454b7e724b1633bce299a
#
_cell.length_a   1.000
_cell.length_b   1.000
_cell.length_c   1.000
_cell.angle_alpha   90.00
_cell.angle_beta   90.00
_cell.angle_gamma   90.00
#
_symmetry.space_group_name_H-M   'P 1'
#
loop_
_entity.id
_entity.type
_entity.pdbx_description
1 polymer ?
#
loop_
_entity_poly.entity_id
_entity_poly.type
_entity_poly.pdbx_seq_one_letter_code
_entity_poly.pdbx_strand_id
1 'polypeptide(L)'
;MQEGGEHLSHPNKAELSLRMKKKFPENVRLACQTKVMSNDVKIQRIIRDETDLDLYVYGNDSENLQTVGEEKSMALFFLDIRNFTPFIEQHLPFDVIHIIRRLNIMFSDIIVEHNGKIIEFTGDGFYAVFGFDEPIKDAINNAYTAGKQILDSLIGLNENYITKYFDHKIDVGIGLHSGKVIVGKTEVKDYNPYTVMGFPVNVAARLESATKELNNNFVISEYVYEMLNGRSNLAERKQIKLKGISEPFCVRLMGKSYNY
;
A
#
# COMPACT_ATOMS: atom_id res chain seq x y z
N MET A 1 29.59 -6.73 9.68
CA MET A 1 31.02 -7.08 9.81
C MET A 1 31.23 -7.72 11.16
N GLN A 2 32.09 -8.71 11.26
CA GLN A 2 32.51 -9.32 12.52
C GLN A 2 33.90 -8.84 12.93
N GLU A 3 34.83 -8.73 11.99
CA GLU A 3 36.20 -8.32 12.20
C GLU A 3 36.74 -7.54 10.97
N GLY A 4 37.76 -6.71 11.11
CA GLY A 4 38.45 -6.02 10.01
C GLY A 4 37.69 -4.81 9.44
N GLY A 5 36.89 -4.15 10.22
CA GLY A 5 36.14 -2.95 9.78
C GLY A 5 37.02 -1.79 9.35
N GLU A 6 38.22 -1.68 9.94
CA GLU A 6 39.27 -0.72 9.61
C GLU A 6 39.88 -0.94 8.23
N HIS A 7 39.78 -2.13 7.68
CA HIS A 7 40.26 -2.51 6.35
C HIS A 7 39.25 -2.27 5.23
N LEU A 8 38.19 -1.56 5.53
CA LEU A 8 37.17 -1.17 4.54
C LEU A 8 37.31 0.32 4.18
N SER A 9 36.92 0.66 2.96
CA SER A 9 36.79 2.06 2.56
C SER A 9 35.89 2.85 3.52
N HIS A 10 36.14 4.13 3.74
CA HIS A 10 35.24 4.99 4.51
C HIS A 10 33.81 5.00 3.89
N PRO A 11 32.76 5.11 4.72
CA PRO A 11 31.41 5.28 4.25
C PRO A 11 31.29 6.49 3.32
N ASN A 12 30.70 6.31 2.15
CA ASN A 12 30.46 7.42 1.23
C ASN A 12 29.16 8.20 1.62
N LYS A 13 28.93 9.33 0.92
CA LYS A 13 27.78 10.21 1.22
C LYS A 13 26.43 9.48 1.14
N ALA A 14 26.26 8.54 0.21
CA ALA A 14 25.03 7.76 0.06
C ALA A 14 24.80 6.82 1.26
N GLU A 15 25.86 6.12 1.70
CA GLU A 15 25.80 5.26 2.87
C GLU A 15 25.54 6.05 4.15
N LEU A 16 26.20 7.19 4.34
CA LEU A 16 25.98 8.07 5.50
C LEU A 16 24.55 8.63 5.54
N SER A 17 24.03 9.08 4.39
CA SER A 17 22.63 9.52 4.29
C SER A 17 21.64 8.43 4.65
N LEU A 18 21.88 7.20 4.18
CA LEU A 18 21.02 6.07 4.48
C LEU A 18 21.10 5.65 5.96
N ARG A 19 22.29 5.69 6.56
CA ARG A 19 22.49 5.45 8.00
C ARG A 19 21.69 6.41 8.87
N MET A 20 21.70 7.71 8.53
CA MET A 20 20.91 8.72 9.25
C MET A 20 19.40 8.42 9.18
N LYS A 21 18.93 8.01 8.00
CA LYS A 21 17.48 7.71 7.76
C LYS A 21 17.03 6.40 8.39
N LYS A 22 17.86 5.37 8.39
CA LYS A 22 17.50 3.98 8.73
C LYS A 22 18.09 3.46 10.03
N LYS A 23 18.89 4.25 10.75
CA LYS A 23 19.55 3.89 12.03
C LYS A 23 20.30 2.54 11.96
N PHE A 24 21.11 2.35 10.94
CA PHE A 24 21.93 1.14 10.83
C PHE A 24 22.97 1.08 11.94
N PRO A 25 23.23 -0.10 12.55
CA PRO A 25 24.36 -0.30 13.43
C PRO A 25 25.69 0.05 12.75
N GLU A 26 26.67 0.52 13.52
CA GLU A 26 27.97 0.94 12.96
C GLU A 26 28.74 -0.17 12.25
N ASN A 27 28.53 -1.42 12.69
CA ASN A 27 29.13 -2.60 12.09
C ASN A 27 28.44 -3.10 10.81
N VAL A 28 27.36 -2.45 10.37
CA VAL A 28 26.69 -2.75 9.10
C VAL A 28 27.17 -1.84 8.00
N ARG A 29 27.56 -2.39 6.86
CA ARG A 29 28.04 -1.66 5.69
C ARG A 29 27.24 -2.07 4.44
N LEU A 30 27.08 -1.12 3.51
CA LEU A 30 26.47 -1.41 2.21
C LEU A 30 27.50 -2.08 1.30
N ALA A 31 27.33 -3.37 1.00
CA ALA A 31 28.28 -4.11 0.18
C ALA A 31 28.52 -3.48 -1.20
N CYS A 32 27.49 -2.93 -1.84
CA CYS A 32 27.60 -2.23 -3.13
C CYS A 32 28.35 -0.90 -3.09
N GLN A 33 28.59 -0.33 -1.91
CA GLN A 33 29.26 0.96 -1.71
C GLN A 33 30.61 0.83 -0.97
N THR A 34 30.97 -0.39 -0.54
CA THR A 34 32.13 -0.65 0.29
C THR A 34 33.20 -1.37 -0.50
N LYS A 35 34.42 -0.85 -0.47
CA LYS A 35 35.64 -1.52 -1.01
C LYS A 35 36.42 -2.16 0.11
N VAL A 36 36.87 -3.40 -0.10
CA VAL A 36 37.78 -4.09 0.78
C VAL A 36 39.21 -3.64 0.42
N MET A 37 39.95 -3.16 1.40
CA MET A 37 41.31 -2.57 1.22
C MET A 37 42.41 -3.55 1.66
N SER A 38 42.06 -4.62 2.39
CA SER A 38 43.01 -5.64 2.90
C SER A 38 42.30 -7.00 3.02
N ASN A 39 43.08 -8.08 3.17
CA ASN A 39 42.57 -9.47 3.17
C ASN A 39 41.94 -9.94 4.50
N ASP A 40 42.03 -9.13 5.57
CA ASP A 40 41.61 -9.54 6.92
C ASP A 40 40.21 -9.04 7.30
N VAL A 41 39.26 -9.21 6.40
CA VAL A 41 37.86 -8.77 6.63
C VAL A 41 36.94 -9.98 6.76
N LYS A 42 36.31 -10.14 7.94
CA LYS A 42 35.25 -11.13 8.14
C LYS A 42 33.89 -10.48 8.04
N ILE A 43 33.08 -10.95 7.13
CA ILE A 43 31.70 -10.52 6.96
C ILE A 43 30.71 -11.63 7.31
N GLN A 44 29.59 -11.25 7.87
CA GLN A 44 28.46 -12.13 8.04
C GLN A 44 27.38 -11.72 7.04
N ARG A 45 26.91 -12.65 6.25
CA ARG A 45 25.74 -12.46 5.39
C ARG A 45 24.47 -12.51 6.24
N ILE A 46 23.47 -11.75 5.87
CA ILE A 46 22.11 -11.86 6.45
C ILE A 46 21.49 -13.17 5.98
N ILE A 47 21.71 -13.51 4.71
CA ILE A 47 21.30 -14.80 4.11
C ILE A 47 22.28 -15.85 4.59
N ARG A 48 21.81 -16.89 5.32
CA ARG A 48 22.67 -17.84 6.06
C ARG A 48 22.63 -19.27 5.55
N ASP A 49 21.54 -19.68 4.95
CA ASP A 49 21.33 -21.06 4.50
C ASP A 49 20.69 -21.12 3.10
N GLU A 50 20.52 -22.36 2.60
CA GLU A 50 19.95 -22.61 1.29
C GLU A 50 18.48 -22.14 1.21
N THR A 51 17.73 -22.25 2.29
CA THR A 51 16.34 -21.78 2.36
C THR A 51 16.28 -20.27 2.23
N ASP A 52 17.19 -19.54 2.88
CA ASP A 52 17.32 -18.10 2.72
C ASP A 52 17.74 -17.73 1.27
N LEU A 53 18.62 -18.54 0.66
CA LEU A 53 19.01 -18.36 -0.74
C LEU A 53 17.83 -18.60 -1.68
N ASP A 54 17.06 -19.66 -1.46
CA ASP A 54 15.86 -19.95 -2.24
C ASP A 54 14.82 -18.83 -2.14
N LEU A 55 14.64 -18.27 -0.94
CA LEU A 55 13.72 -17.14 -0.71
C LEU A 55 14.19 -15.83 -1.35
N TYR A 56 15.52 -15.59 -1.45
CA TYR A 56 16.07 -14.31 -1.89
C TYR A 56 16.72 -14.34 -3.28
N VAL A 57 17.11 -15.49 -3.80
CA VAL A 57 17.92 -15.58 -5.04
C VAL A 57 17.31 -16.53 -6.06
N TYR A 58 16.63 -17.57 -5.62
CA TYR A 58 16.03 -18.58 -6.49
C TYR A 58 14.52 -18.66 -6.23
N GLY A 59 13.69 -18.01 -7.06
CA GLY A 59 12.39 -18.60 -7.32
C GLY A 59 12.64 -19.96 -8.02
N ASN A 60 11.80 -20.93 -7.76
CA ASN A 60 11.97 -22.37 -8.09
C ASN A 60 12.25 -22.75 -9.55
N ASP A 61 12.66 -21.83 -10.43
CA ASP A 61 13.05 -22.10 -11.82
C ASP A 61 14.43 -21.51 -12.13
N SER A 62 15.38 -22.41 -12.31
CA SER A 62 16.79 -22.14 -12.61
C SER A 62 17.06 -21.46 -13.98
N GLU A 63 16.04 -21.13 -14.76
CA GLU A 63 16.17 -20.45 -16.04
C GLU A 63 15.76 -18.98 -16.04
N ASN A 64 15.09 -18.52 -14.99
CA ASN A 64 14.77 -17.10 -14.82
C ASN A 64 15.31 -16.60 -13.48
N LEU A 65 16.37 -15.81 -13.51
CA LEU A 65 16.77 -14.89 -12.44
C LEU A 65 15.63 -13.89 -12.19
N GLN A 66 14.52 -14.36 -11.63
CA GLN A 66 13.46 -13.47 -11.18
C GLN A 66 13.96 -12.81 -9.90
N THR A 67 14.31 -11.57 -10.05
CA THR A 67 14.73 -10.65 -9.00
C THR A 67 13.82 -10.78 -7.78
N VAL A 68 14.42 -10.82 -6.61
CA VAL A 68 13.81 -10.80 -5.25
C VAL A 68 12.69 -9.74 -5.11
N GLY A 69 12.55 -8.88 -6.07
CA GLY A 69 11.58 -7.81 -6.18
C GLY A 69 12.19 -6.61 -6.92
N GLU A 70 11.36 -5.88 -7.60
CA GLU A 70 11.70 -4.65 -8.29
C GLU A 70 11.21 -3.44 -7.50
N GLU A 71 12.06 -2.40 -7.34
CA GLU A 71 11.60 -1.13 -6.78
C GLU A 71 10.80 -0.38 -7.83
N LYS A 72 9.51 -0.21 -7.59
CA LYS A 72 8.59 0.55 -8.46
C LYS A 72 7.90 1.68 -7.70
N SER A 73 7.65 2.80 -8.39
CA SER A 73 6.74 3.83 -7.90
C SER A 73 5.32 3.42 -8.25
N MET A 74 4.46 3.28 -7.23
CA MET A 74 3.08 2.81 -7.40
C MET A 74 2.08 3.70 -6.66
N ALA A 75 0.85 3.73 -7.12
CA ALA A 75 -0.27 4.26 -6.34
C ALA A 75 -0.88 3.14 -5.51
N LEU A 76 -1.08 3.42 -4.22
CA LEU A 76 -1.42 2.48 -3.17
C LEU A 76 -2.80 2.86 -2.62
N PHE A 77 -3.76 1.98 -2.78
CA PHE A 77 -5.16 2.21 -2.53
C PHE A 77 -5.66 1.24 -1.48
N PHE A 78 -6.13 1.77 -0.34
CA PHE A 78 -6.81 1.00 0.70
C PHE A 78 -8.27 1.42 0.77
N LEU A 79 -9.13 0.44 0.89
CA LEU A 79 -10.56 0.62 1.14
C LEU A 79 -11.01 -0.30 2.26
N ASP A 80 -11.87 0.22 3.14
CA ASP A 80 -12.50 -0.54 4.20
C ASP A 80 -13.95 -0.08 4.41
N ILE A 81 -14.86 -1.04 4.66
CA ILE A 81 -16.28 -0.76 4.90
C ILE A 81 -16.43 -0.16 6.30
N ARG A 82 -17.29 0.82 6.42
CA ARG A 82 -17.58 1.49 7.69
C ARG A 82 -18.76 0.86 8.41
N ASN A 83 -18.61 0.76 9.74
CA ASN A 83 -19.68 0.24 10.62
C ASN A 83 -20.21 -1.13 10.18
N PHE A 84 -19.33 -2.00 9.67
CA PHE A 84 -19.72 -3.31 9.17
C PHE A 84 -20.07 -4.28 10.30
N THR A 85 -19.45 -4.17 11.47
CA THR A 85 -19.75 -5.02 12.65
C THR A 85 -21.23 -4.96 13.06
N PRO A 86 -21.87 -3.79 13.21
CA PRO A 86 -23.31 -3.72 13.48
C PRO A 86 -24.17 -4.38 12.39
N PHE A 87 -23.74 -4.29 11.13
CA PHE A 87 -24.44 -4.98 10.03
C PHE A 87 -24.38 -6.50 10.19
N ILE A 88 -23.21 -7.06 10.54
CA ILE A 88 -23.04 -8.50 10.80
C ILE A 88 -23.91 -8.96 11.98
N GLU A 89 -23.98 -8.17 13.04
CA GLU A 89 -24.75 -8.52 14.24
C GLU A 89 -26.27 -8.52 14.01
N GLN A 90 -26.76 -7.69 13.10
CA GLN A 90 -28.20 -7.49 12.85
C GLN A 90 -28.77 -8.39 11.74
N HIS A 91 -27.93 -9.00 10.90
CA HIS A 91 -28.38 -9.74 9.72
C HIS A 91 -27.95 -11.22 9.76
N LEU A 92 -28.65 -12.04 9.00
CA LEU A 92 -28.32 -13.46 8.89
C LEU A 92 -26.96 -13.67 8.19
N PRO A 93 -26.17 -14.68 8.58
CA PRO A 93 -24.84 -14.90 8.00
C PRO A 93 -24.84 -15.03 6.47
N PHE A 94 -25.88 -15.63 5.87
CA PHE A 94 -25.98 -15.74 4.41
C PHE A 94 -26.22 -14.39 3.73
N ASP A 95 -26.98 -13.50 4.35
CA ASP A 95 -27.21 -12.14 3.83
C ASP A 95 -25.93 -11.32 3.89
N VAL A 96 -25.20 -11.41 5.00
CA VAL A 96 -23.89 -10.76 5.16
C VAL A 96 -22.91 -11.22 4.08
N ILE A 97 -22.78 -12.54 3.87
CA ILE A 97 -21.91 -13.10 2.82
C ILE A 97 -22.35 -12.63 1.44
N HIS A 98 -23.66 -12.60 1.18
CA HIS A 98 -24.21 -12.14 -0.10
C HIS A 98 -23.82 -10.67 -0.37
N ILE A 99 -23.99 -9.79 0.62
CA ILE A 99 -23.65 -8.37 0.49
C ILE A 99 -22.17 -8.16 0.31
N ILE A 100 -21.31 -8.81 1.11
CA ILE A 100 -19.84 -8.73 0.93
C ILE A 100 -19.43 -9.15 -0.48
N ARG A 101 -19.94 -10.29 -0.97
CA ARG A 101 -19.59 -10.75 -2.32
C ARG A 101 -20.02 -9.76 -3.39
N ARG A 102 -21.20 -9.18 -3.27
CA ARG A 102 -21.71 -8.17 -4.21
C ARG A 102 -20.83 -6.91 -4.21
N LEU A 103 -20.45 -6.43 -3.03
CA LEU A 103 -19.54 -5.28 -2.88
C LEU A 103 -18.15 -5.60 -3.47
N ASN A 104 -17.59 -6.75 -3.14
CA ASN A 104 -16.27 -7.15 -3.62
C ASN A 104 -16.22 -7.29 -5.15
N ILE A 105 -17.27 -7.82 -5.77
CA ILE A 105 -17.39 -7.89 -7.24
C ILE A 105 -17.40 -6.46 -7.81
N MET A 106 -18.28 -5.59 -7.33
CA MET A 106 -18.37 -4.20 -7.79
C MET A 106 -17.05 -3.46 -7.63
N PHE A 107 -16.38 -3.59 -6.48
CA PHE A 107 -15.10 -2.95 -6.22
C PHE A 107 -14.01 -3.50 -7.13
N SER A 108 -13.94 -4.82 -7.29
CA SER A 108 -12.96 -5.48 -8.16
C SER A 108 -13.09 -5.06 -9.61
N ASP A 109 -14.32 -5.02 -10.12
CA ASP A 109 -14.60 -4.62 -11.50
C ASP A 109 -14.12 -3.18 -11.75
N ILE A 110 -14.41 -2.25 -10.84
CA ILE A 110 -13.96 -0.86 -10.95
C ILE A 110 -12.44 -0.75 -10.86
N ILE A 111 -11.80 -1.45 -9.93
CA ILE A 111 -10.33 -1.43 -9.81
C ILE A 111 -9.67 -1.93 -11.10
N VAL A 112 -10.17 -3.03 -11.67
CA VAL A 112 -9.64 -3.62 -12.92
C VAL A 112 -9.92 -2.70 -14.12
N GLU A 113 -11.09 -2.09 -14.22
CA GLU A 113 -11.44 -1.13 -15.27
C GLU A 113 -10.44 0.05 -15.33
N HIS A 114 -9.90 0.44 -14.18
CA HIS A 114 -8.91 1.51 -14.05
C HIS A 114 -7.45 1.01 -14.00
N ASN A 115 -7.14 -0.17 -14.54
CA ASN A 115 -5.79 -0.76 -14.58
C ASN A 115 -5.18 -1.05 -13.19
N GLY A 116 -5.99 -1.13 -12.14
CA GLY A 116 -5.57 -1.54 -10.81
C GLY A 116 -5.55 -3.06 -10.65
N LYS A 117 -4.81 -3.51 -9.63
CA LYS A 117 -4.82 -4.92 -9.19
C LYS A 117 -5.07 -4.98 -7.70
N ILE A 118 -6.04 -5.77 -7.26
CA ILE A 118 -6.24 -6.08 -5.86
C ILE A 118 -5.14 -7.05 -5.45
N ILE A 119 -4.38 -6.68 -4.42
CA ILE A 119 -3.29 -7.50 -3.88
C ILE A 119 -3.84 -8.43 -2.80
N GLU A 120 -4.69 -7.90 -1.92
CA GLU A 120 -5.19 -8.66 -0.78
C GLU A 120 -6.57 -8.14 -0.35
N PHE A 121 -7.46 -9.06 0.06
CA PHE A 121 -8.67 -8.75 0.80
C PHE A 121 -8.40 -8.88 2.30
N THR A 122 -8.73 -7.86 3.07
CA THR A 122 -8.49 -7.78 4.53
C THR A 122 -9.81 -7.68 5.27
N GLY A 123 -10.47 -8.83 5.43
CA GLY A 123 -11.80 -8.85 6.06
C GLY A 123 -12.87 -8.21 5.17
N ASP A 124 -13.38 -7.07 5.59
CA ASP A 124 -14.38 -6.24 4.90
C ASP A 124 -13.78 -5.14 4.01
N GLY A 125 -12.44 -5.10 3.90
CA GLY A 125 -11.72 -4.17 3.06
C GLY A 125 -10.78 -4.85 2.07
N PHE A 126 -10.03 -4.06 1.32
CA PHE A 126 -8.99 -4.57 0.43
C PHE A 126 -7.86 -3.56 0.23
N TYR A 127 -6.73 -4.09 -0.21
CA TYR A 127 -5.57 -3.36 -0.67
C TYR A 127 -5.39 -3.58 -2.17
N ALA A 128 -5.35 -2.49 -2.93
CA ALA A 128 -5.11 -2.49 -4.36
C ALA A 128 -3.94 -1.57 -4.74
N VAL A 129 -3.33 -1.84 -5.88
CA VAL A 129 -2.22 -1.05 -6.42
C VAL A 129 -2.42 -0.76 -7.90
N PHE A 130 -1.88 0.39 -8.34
CA PHE A 130 -1.88 0.85 -9.72
C PHE A 130 -0.45 1.22 -10.13
N GLY A 131 -0.12 1.06 -11.41
CA GLY A 131 1.20 1.42 -11.93
C GLY A 131 2.11 0.23 -12.23
N PHE A 132 1.55 -0.96 -12.50
CA PHE A 132 2.35 -2.10 -12.96
C PHE A 132 2.97 -1.85 -14.32
N ASP A 133 2.16 -1.36 -15.26
CA ASP A 133 2.51 -1.24 -16.68
C ASP A 133 2.24 0.17 -17.23
N GLU A 134 2.16 1.19 -16.35
CA GLU A 134 1.84 2.57 -16.71
C GLU A 134 2.68 3.58 -15.91
N PRO A 135 2.85 4.82 -16.42
CA PRO A 135 3.52 5.89 -15.69
C PRO A 135 2.82 6.22 -14.37
N ILE A 136 3.58 6.58 -13.34
CA ILE A 136 3.05 6.85 -11.99
C ILE A 136 1.95 7.93 -11.97
N LYS A 137 2.02 8.92 -12.87
CA LYS A 137 1.01 9.97 -12.98
C LYS A 137 -0.34 9.40 -13.43
N ASP A 138 -0.32 8.48 -14.38
CA ASP A 138 -1.53 7.83 -14.91
C ASP A 138 -2.09 6.86 -13.87
N ALA A 139 -1.22 6.10 -13.20
CA ALA A 139 -1.58 5.24 -12.08
C ALA A 139 -2.29 6.01 -10.95
N ILE A 140 -1.79 7.18 -10.58
CA ILE A 140 -2.42 8.04 -9.57
C ILE A 140 -3.79 8.53 -10.04
N ASN A 141 -3.90 8.96 -11.31
CA ASN A 141 -5.16 9.39 -11.90
C ASN A 141 -6.19 8.26 -11.93
N ASN A 142 -5.77 7.06 -12.34
CA ASN A 142 -6.61 5.87 -12.40
C ASN A 142 -7.09 5.47 -10.99
N ALA A 143 -6.20 5.42 -10.00
CA ALA A 143 -6.54 5.13 -8.62
C ALA A 143 -7.53 6.14 -8.03
N TYR A 144 -7.34 7.44 -8.30
CA TYR A 144 -8.25 8.48 -7.86
C TYR A 144 -9.63 8.34 -8.52
N THR A 145 -9.66 8.10 -9.83
CA THR A 145 -10.92 7.94 -10.58
C THR A 145 -11.67 6.69 -10.13
N ALA A 146 -10.97 5.58 -9.92
CA ALA A 146 -11.55 4.36 -9.35
C ALA A 146 -12.20 4.62 -7.97
N GLY A 147 -11.52 5.34 -7.09
CA GLY A 147 -12.08 5.73 -5.79
C GLY A 147 -13.34 6.56 -5.90
N LYS A 148 -13.39 7.52 -6.82
CA LYS A 148 -14.61 8.32 -7.08
C LYS A 148 -15.74 7.46 -7.64
N GLN A 149 -15.45 6.60 -8.61
CA GLN A 149 -16.45 5.71 -9.20
C GLN A 149 -17.02 4.71 -8.18
N ILE A 150 -16.19 4.18 -7.28
CA ILE A 150 -16.63 3.33 -6.17
C ILE A 150 -17.63 4.08 -5.28
N LEU A 151 -17.30 5.32 -4.87
CA LEU A 151 -18.19 6.12 -4.02
C LEU A 151 -19.52 6.44 -4.71
N ASP A 152 -19.50 6.76 -5.99
CA ASP A 152 -20.70 7.07 -6.77
C ASP A 152 -21.56 5.80 -7.00
N SER A 153 -20.94 4.66 -7.31
CA SER A 153 -21.63 3.38 -7.47
C SER A 153 -22.27 2.90 -6.16
N LEU A 154 -21.60 3.16 -5.03
CA LEU A 154 -22.11 2.81 -3.72
C LEU A 154 -23.38 3.59 -3.34
N ILE A 155 -23.49 4.86 -3.77
CA ILE A 155 -24.73 5.64 -3.59
C ILE A 155 -25.90 4.92 -4.24
N GLY A 156 -25.76 4.56 -5.52
CA GLY A 156 -26.80 3.87 -6.25
C GLY A 156 -27.14 2.47 -5.67
N LEU A 157 -26.14 1.74 -5.20
CA LEU A 157 -26.34 0.44 -4.54
C LEU A 157 -27.11 0.60 -3.22
N ASN A 158 -26.76 1.59 -2.41
CA ASN A 158 -27.48 1.89 -1.17
C ASN A 158 -28.95 2.23 -1.45
N GLU A 159 -29.20 3.20 -2.33
CA GLU A 159 -30.57 3.68 -2.61
C GLU A 159 -31.46 2.60 -3.20
N ASN A 160 -30.95 1.80 -4.15
CA ASN A 160 -31.75 0.84 -4.90
C ASN A 160 -31.82 -0.54 -4.27
N TYR A 161 -30.91 -0.87 -3.34
CA TYR A 161 -30.80 -2.23 -2.84
C TYR A 161 -30.56 -2.30 -1.33
N ILE A 162 -29.46 -1.80 -0.79
CA ILE A 162 -29.09 -2.05 0.60
C ILE A 162 -30.12 -1.46 1.56
N THR A 163 -30.43 -0.16 1.43
CA THR A 163 -31.41 0.50 2.31
C THR A 163 -32.80 -0.13 2.18
N LYS A 164 -33.18 -0.50 0.95
CA LYS A 164 -34.52 -1.05 0.70
C LYS A 164 -34.76 -2.43 1.31
N TYR A 165 -33.74 -3.29 1.32
CA TYR A 165 -33.90 -4.70 1.73
C TYR A 165 -33.26 -5.03 3.07
N PHE A 166 -32.35 -4.20 3.56
CA PHE A 166 -31.58 -4.45 4.78
C PHE A 166 -31.71 -3.34 5.81
N ASP A 167 -32.46 -2.27 5.52
CA ASP A 167 -32.61 -1.09 6.39
C ASP A 167 -31.24 -0.58 6.93
N HIS A 168 -30.24 -0.65 6.06
CA HIS A 168 -28.87 -0.29 6.40
C HIS A 168 -28.26 0.54 5.28
N LYS A 169 -27.19 1.27 5.60
CA LYS A 169 -26.41 2.04 4.64
C LYS A 169 -24.94 1.64 4.75
N ILE A 170 -24.37 1.20 3.64
CA ILE A 170 -22.94 0.90 3.54
C ILE A 170 -22.19 2.16 3.19
N ASP A 171 -21.24 2.52 4.02
CA ASP A 171 -20.23 3.56 3.76
C ASP A 171 -18.83 2.92 3.72
N VAL A 172 -17.89 3.55 3.02
CA VAL A 172 -16.49 3.10 2.93
C VAL A 172 -15.53 4.23 3.27
N GLY A 173 -14.34 3.88 3.72
CA GLY A 173 -13.21 4.80 3.81
C GLY A 173 -12.15 4.44 2.80
N ILE A 174 -11.63 5.41 2.08
CA ILE A 174 -10.59 5.23 1.07
C ILE A 174 -9.36 6.05 1.44
N GLY A 175 -8.20 5.38 1.47
CA GLY A 175 -6.89 6.00 1.62
C GLY A 175 -6.05 5.82 0.35
N LEU A 176 -5.55 6.90 -0.24
CA LEU A 176 -4.71 6.86 -1.43
C LEU A 176 -3.37 7.58 -1.18
N HIS A 177 -2.29 6.84 -1.40
CA HIS A 177 -0.93 7.34 -1.33
C HIS A 177 -0.12 6.85 -2.53
N SER A 178 1.03 7.43 -2.77
CA SER A 178 1.97 6.96 -3.79
C SER A 178 3.40 7.03 -3.27
N GLY A 179 4.20 6.05 -3.65
CA GLY A 179 5.60 5.98 -3.28
C GLY A 179 6.31 4.77 -3.88
N LYS A 180 7.60 4.69 -3.60
CA LYS A 180 8.45 3.57 -4.03
C LYS A 180 8.23 2.37 -3.13
N VAL A 181 7.92 1.24 -3.71
CA VAL A 181 7.67 -0.04 -3.07
C VAL A 181 8.47 -1.14 -3.75
N ILE A 182 8.64 -2.26 -3.06
CA ILE A 182 9.19 -3.47 -3.65
C ILE A 182 8.03 -4.31 -4.15
N VAL A 183 8.06 -4.63 -5.44
CA VAL A 183 7.11 -5.53 -6.08
C VAL A 183 7.81 -6.86 -6.32
N GLY A 184 7.35 -7.92 -5.68
CA GLY A 184 7.81 -9.29 -5.88
C GLY A 184 6.72 -10.15 -6.49
N LYS A 185 7.10 -11.27 -7.10
CA LYS A 185 6.18 -12.35 -7.42
C LYS A 185 6.34 -13.45 -6.36
N THR A 186 5.25 -13.92 -5.83
CA THR A 186 5.21 -15.09 -4.95
C THR A 186 4.67 -16.27 -5.75
N GLU A 187 5.41 -17.37 -5.79
CA GLU A 187 5.00 -18.61 -6.48
C GLU A 187 4.19 -19.55 -5.57
N VAL A 188 3.54 -19.01 -4.56
CA VAL A 188 2.66 -19.83 -3.71
C VAL A 188 1.41 -20.15 -4.51
N LYS A 189 1.24 -21.44 -4.85
CA LYS A 189 0.07 -21.95 -5.58
C LYS A 189 -1.21 -21.46 -4.88
N ASP A 190 -2.16 -20.96 -5.68
CA ASP A 190 -3.47 -20.47 -5.25
C ASP A 190 -3.49 -19.12 -4.53
N TYR A 191 -2.37 -18.39 -4.47
CA TYR A 191 -2.31 -17.02 -3.94
C TYR A 191 -2.07 -15.99 -5.06
N ASN A 192 -2.40 -14.72 -4.76
CA ASN A 192 -2.07 -13.61 -5.66
C ASN A 192 -0.57 -13.65 -5.99
N PRO A 193 -0.19 -13.67 -7.27
CA PRO A 193 1.22 -13.79 -7.66
C PRO A 193 2.06 -12.56 -7.30
N TYR A 194 1.43 -11.47 -6.85
CA TYR A 194 2.12 -10.22 -6.54
C TYR A 194 2.15 -9.95 -5.04
N THR A 195 3.34 -9.65 -4.55
CA THR A 195 3.57 -9.06 -3.22
C THR A 195 4.07 -7.64 -3.41
N VAL A 196 3.45 -6.68 -2.75
CA VAL A 196 3.86 -5.27 -2.81
C VAL A 196 4.11 -4.79 -1.38
N MET A 197 5.37 -4.44 -1.08
CA MET A 197 5.81 -4.09 0.28
C MET A 197 6.59 -2.79 0.30
N GLY A 198 6.47 -2.07 1.40
CA GLY A 198 7.25 -0.86 1.67
C GLY A 198 6.55 0.08 2.61
N PHE A 199 7.30 1.07 3.11
CA PHE A 199 6.75 2.08 4.01
C PHE A 199 5.52 2.82 3.42
N PRO A 200 5.49 3.15 2.10
CA PRO A 200 4.31 3.80 1.52
C PRO A 200 3.01 3.00 1.65
N VAL A 201 3.07 1.65 1.67
CA VAL A 201 1.90 0.79 1.90
C VAL A 201 1.28 1.08 3.27
N ASN A 202 2.14 1.17 4.30
CA ASN A 202 1.68 1.50 5.66
C ASN A 202 1.07 2.92 5.72
N VAL A 203 1.62 3.87 4.96
CA VAL A 203 1.05 5.23 4.88
C VAL A 203 -0.35 5.17 4.30
N ALA A 204 -0.56 4.50 3.17
CA ALA A 204 -1.88 4.38 2.53
C ALA A 204 -2.92 3.73 3.47
N ALA A 205 -2.56 2.66 4.17
CA ALA A 205 -3.41 2.03 5.18
C ALA A 205 -3.76 2.98 6.34
N ARG A 206 -2.82 3.84 6.76
CA ARG A 206 -3.09 4.85 7.80
C ARG A 206 -3.97 5.98 7.31
N LEU A 207 -3.88 6.36 6.03
CA LEU A 207 -4.79 7.34 5.43
C LEU A 207 -6.22 6.81 5.37
N GLU A 208 -6.38 5.55 5.01
CA GLU A 208 -7.69 4.88 5.06
C GLU A 208 -8.26 4.94 6.48
N SER A 209 -7.50 4.51 7.49
CA SER A 209 -7.94 4.54 8.88
C SER A 209 -8.25 5.96 9.40
N ALA A 210 -7.49 6.97 8.95
CA ALA A 210 -7.70 8.36 9.31
C ALA A 210 -9.01 8.96 8.74
N THR A 211 -9.64 8.33 7.76
CA THR A 211 -10.93 8.77 7.21
C THR A 211 -12.01 8.85 8.30
N LYS A 212 -11.95 7.99 9.33
CA LYS A 212 -12.86 8.01 10.49
C LYS A 212 -12.71 9.29 11.31
N GLU A 213 -11.47 9.59 11.73
CA GLU A 213 -11.16 10.75 12.56
C GLU A 213 -11.37 12.07 11.80
N LEU A 214 -11.12 12.07 10.50
CA LEU A 214 -11.28 13.23 9.63
C LEU A 214 -12.72 13.43 9.15
N ASN A 215 -13.62 12.50 9.46
CA ASN A 215 -14.99 12.46 8.98
C ASN A 215 -15.08 12.72 7.47
N ASN A 216 -14.27 11.99 6.69
CA ASN A 216 -14.23 12.13 5.24
C ASN A 216 -13.95 10.78 4.59
N ASN A 217 -14.79 10.38 3.65
CA ASN A 217 -14.75 9.02 3.08
C ASN A 217 -13.66 8.80 2.02
N PHE A 218 -12.87 9.86 1.65
CA PHE A 218 -11.73 9.71 0.74
C PHE A 218 -10.60 10.67 1.11
N VAL A 219 -9.52 10.13 1.64
CA VAL A 219 -8.34 10.88 2.08
C VAL A 219 -7.13 10.51 1.23
N ILE A 220 -6.44 11.50 0.71
CA ILE A 220 -5.23 11.32 -0.09
C ILE A 220 -4.05 12.07 0.51
N SER A 221 -2.83 11.61 0.24
CA SER A 221 -1.63 12.36 0.61
C SER A 221 -1.46 13.63 -0.21
N GLU A 222 -0.76 14.65 0.35
CA GLU A 222 -0.41 15.87 -0.38
C GLU A 222 0.33 15.58 -1.69
N TYR A 223 1.26 14.62 -1.68
CA TYR A 223 2.00 14.20 -2.87
C TYR A 223 1.08 13.72 -4.00
N VAL A 224 0.08 12.88 -3.68
CA VAL A 224 -0.92 12.42 -4.66
C VAL A 224 -1.73 13.61 -5.19
N TYR A 225 -2.14 14.52 -4.31
CA TYR A 225 -2.89 15.72 -4.71
C TYR A 225 -2.12 16.61 -5.68
N GLU A 226 -0.83 16.84 -5.43
CA GLU A 226 0.05 17.61 -6.32
C GLU A 226 0.18 16.94 -7.70
N MET A 227 0.32 15.61 -7.74
CA MET A 227 0.39 14.84 -8.98
C MET A 227 -0.90 14.86 -9.80
N LEU A 228 -2.06 15.02 -9.15
CA LEU A 228 -3.36 15.22 -9.79
C LEU A 228 -3.53 16.64 -10.40
N ASN A 229 -2.49 17.50 -10.32
CA ASN A 229 -2.50 18.88 -10.79
C ASN A 229 -3.64 19.74 -10.18
N GLY A 230 -3.96 19.50 -8.92
CA GLY A 230 -4.96 20.30 -8.21
C GLY A 230 -6.36 20.26 -8.82
N ARG A 231 -6.77 19.13 -9.42
CA ARG A 231 -8.09 18.97 -10.09
C ARG A 231 -9.30 19.36 -9.24
N SER A 232 -9.08 19.63 -7.98
CA SER A 232 -10.08 20.18 -7.06
C SER A 232 -9.43 21.25 -6.20
N ASN A 233 -9.50 22.51 -6.63
CA ASN A 233 -9.04 23.68 -5.85
C ASN A 233 -9.77 23.83 -4.50
N LEU A 234 -10.74 22.97 -4.20
CA LEU A 234 -11.59 23.01 -3.00
C LEU A 234 -11.27 21.91 -1.99
N ALA A 235 -10.28 21.04 -2.24
CA ALA A 235 -9.93 19.98 -1.30
C ALA A 235 -9.33 20.59 -0.02
N GLU A 236 -9.99 20.35 1.12
CA GLU A 236 -9.49 20.81 2.41
C GLU A 236 -8.13 20.15 2.71
N ARG A 237 -7.15 20.98 3.09
CA ARG A 237 -5.82 20.54 3.51
C ARG A 237 -5.78 20.40 5.02
N LYS A 238 -5.35 19.23 5.50
CA LYS A 238 -5.12 19.00 6.94
C LYS A 238 -3.73 18.47 7.20
N GLN A 239 -3.22 18.81 8.36
CA GLN A 239 -2.00 18.21 8.90
C GLN A 239 -2.40 17.28 10.04
N ILE A 240 -2.04 16.01 9.92
CA ILE A 240 -2.45 14.97 10.88
C ILE A 240 -1.26 14.19 11.38
N LYS A 241 -1.41 13.53 12.52
CA LYS A 241 -0.42 12.61 13.08
C LYS A 241 -0.85 11.17 12.76
N LEU A 242 -0.10 10.51 11.90
CA LEU A 242 -0.36 9.10 11.57
C LEU A 242 0.35 8.19 12.58
N LYS A 243 -0.34 7.14 13.05
CA LYS A 243 0.23 6.18 14.00
C LYS A 243 1.48 5.51 13.43
N GLY A 244 2.60 5.61 14.15
CA GLY A 244 3.88 5.02 13.73
C GLY A 244 4.68 5.86 12.71
N ILE A 245 4.23 7.08 12.42
CA ILE A 245 4.96 8.07 11.61
C ILE A 245 5.33 9.23 12.53
N SER A 246 6.64 9.56 12.59
CA SER A 246 7.16 10.53 13.56
C SER A 246 6.79 11.97 13.21
N GLU A 247 6.76 12.27 11.91
CA GLU A 247 6.49 13.62 11.41
C GLU A 247 5.00 13.83 11.11
N PRO A 248 4.48 15.05 11.31
CA PRO A 248 3.13 15.40 10.88
C PRO A 248 2.98 15.20 9.36
N PHE A 249 1.85 14.63 8.95
CA PHE A 249 1.60 14.25 7.57
C PHE A 249 0.50 15.12 6.97
N CYS A 250 0.79 15.72 5.81
CA CYS A 250 -0.19 16.55 5.10
C CYS A 250 -1.10 15.70 4.21
N VAL A 251 -2.40 15.92 4.33
CA VAL A 251 -3.45 15.20 3.59
C VAL A 251 -4.45 16.15 2.96
N ARG A 252 -5.18 15.64 1.98
CA ARG A 252 -6.31 16.32 1.32
C ARG A 252 -7.58 15.48 1.47
N LEU A 253 -8.67 16.16 1.79
CA LEU A 253 -9.99 15.57 1.94
C LEU A 253 -10.72 15.66 0.59
N MET A 254 -10.87 14.52 -0.09
CA MET A 254 -11.40 14.45 -1.47
C MET A 254 -12.83 13.92 -1.54
N GLY A 255 -13.34 13.40 -0.43
CA GLY A 255 -14.65 12.79 -0.31
C GLY A 255 -15.69 13.68 0.37
N LYS A 256 -16.71 13.01 0.90
CA LYS A 256 -17.80 13.61 1.69
C LYS A 256 -17.70 13.18 3.15
N SER A 257 -18.33 13.95 4.03
CA SER A 257 -18.52 13.54 5.43
C SER A 257 -19.44 12.33 5.51
N TYR A 258 -19.20 11.45 6.48
CA TYR A 258 -20.14 10.40 6.83
C TYR A 258 -21.39 11.03 7.46
N ASN A 259 -22.56 10.61 7.01
CA ASN A 259 -23.83 10.98 7.63
C ASN A 259 -24.26 9.79 8.48
N TYR A 260 -23.85 9.78 9.74
CA TYR A 260 -24.33 8.83 10.76
C TYR A 260 -25.56 9.36 11.46
#